data_1d3a59b888fa71d2bf71910198e1bc4f
#
_entry.id   1d3a59b888fa71d2bf71910198e1bc4f
#
_cell.length_a   1.000
_cell.length_b   1.000
_cell.length_c   1.000
_cell.angle_alpha   90.00
_cell.angle_beta   90.00
_cell.angle_gamma   90.00
#
_symmetry.space_group_name_H-M   'P 1'
#
loop_
_entity.id
_entity.type
_entity.pdbx_description
1 polymer ?
#
loop_
_entity_poly.entity_id
_entity_poly.type
_entity_poly.pdbx_seq_one_letter_code
_entity_poly.pdbx_strand_id
1 'polypeptide(L)'
;MYQVSKDRQLDAKLIEEAIEYSESNRQRLDMLNNYYLGEQEITRRVKQDTLKNNRLVVNHAKYITDLYVGYLLGNPVDYQVDDDKLDIQPLLDAYKRQTMENIDVEIAKDCSIFGRQYEYVYADESANPCSVVLDSRNTVVVYDDTMVHHKMYGIHYRPIFKNPRDKKPSYYEVIAMTDREIIKYTLKNGQATEQSREQHSFGAVPLVEYKNNAELKGDFEPVISLIDAYNLVQSDRVNDREQLVDAILCFYGMAFDADQMADLKEKRALANIPPDGKVEYLTKTINEGDVDVLRQTIEQDIHKISMVPNISDQNFVGNSSGVAIRYKLLAFEQAVKNKERFFEKALMERFALYTHFLAVKSTMQEVKKEDVDAVFTRNLPSNDYETSQMITNLDGIVDRELLASQLSFVKDASKTVEAAKQESDKPLKDDEYATNDYPDHNALDSASNSLNE
;
A
#
# COMPACT_ATOMS: atom_id res chain seq x y z
N MET A 1 -2.58 23.39 1.71
CA MET A 1 -1.61 24.03 0.80
C MET A 1 -1.08 25.27 1.49
N TYR A 2 0.23 25.47 1.55
CA TYR A 2 0.84 26.67 2.12
C TYR A 2 1.07 27.70 1.01
N GLN A 3 0.47 28.89 1.13
CA GLN A 3 0.45 29.92 0.10
C GLN A 3 1.01 31.22 0.64
N VAL A 4 1.75 31.92 -0.21
CA VAL A 4 2.33 33.23 0.08
C VAL A 4 2.20 34.14 -1.12
N SER A 5 2.36 35.46 -0.92
CA SER A 5 2.34 36.39 -2.04
C SER A 5 3.40 36.02 -3.09
N LYS A 6 3.05 36.16 -4.38
CA LYS A 6 3.92 35.90 -5.52
C LYS A 6 5.29 36.60 -5.42
N ASP A 7 5.31 37.79 -4.79
CA ASP A 7 6.53 38.59 -4.64
C ASP A 7 7.35 38.27 -3.39
N ARG A 8 6.86 37.27 -2.58
CA ARG A 8 7.51 36.86 -1.32
C ARG A 8 8.84 36.17 -1.62
N GLN A 9 9.93 36.75 -1.14
CA GLN A 9 11.27 36.18 -1.28
C GLN A 9 11.54 35.16 -0.19
N LEU A 10 12.46 34.23 -0.49
CA LEU A 10 12.95 33.23 0.47
C LEU A 10 13.83 33.92 1.51
N ASP A 11 13.33 34.03 2.74
CA ASP A 11 14.06 34.60 3.85
C ASP A 11 13.86 33.72 5.13
N ALA A 12 14.57 34.07 6.19
CA ALA A 12 14.51 33.34 7.46
C ALA A 12 13.07 33.25 8.01
N LYS A 13 12.29 34.32 7.84
CA LYS A 13 10.92 34.39 8.35
C LYS A 13 10.00 33.46 7.57
N LEU A 14 10.12 33.38 6.24
CA LEU A 14 9.35 32.45 5.43
C LEU A 14 9.68 30.99 5.78
N ILE A 15 10.96 30.69 6.01
CA ILE A 15 11.40 29.36 6.42
C ILE A 15 10.74 28.97 7.77
N GLU A 16 10.76 29.88 8.75
CA GLU A 16 10.14 29.67 10.06
C GLU A 16 8.63 29.44 9.94
N GLU A 17 7.92 30.31 9.20
CA GLU A 17 6.47 30.20 8.95
C GLU A 17 6.12 28.87 8.25
N ALA A 18 6.92 28.41 7.30
CA ALA A 18 6.72 27.14 6.59
C ALA A 18 6.94 25.93 7.53
N ILE A 19 7.94 26.00 8.43
CA ILE A 19 8.16 24.96 9.45
C ILE A 19 6.99 24.93 10.44
N GLU A 20 6.52 26.07 10.91
CA GLU A 20 5.36 26.14 11.82
C GLU A 20 4.11 25.56 11.16
N TYR A 21 3.87 25.86 9.88
CA TYR A 21 2.78 25.26 9.12
C TYR A 21 2.91 23.72 9.07
N SER A 22 4.11 23.18 8.82
CA SER A 22 4.35 21.72 8.82
C SER A 22 4.10 21.11 10.19
N GLU A 23 4.68 21.73 11.23
CA GLU A 23 4.54 21.24 12.62
C GLU A 23 3.08 21.26 13.11
N SER A 24 2.23 22.18 12.60
CA SER A 24 0.80 22.18 12.92
C SER A 24 0.08 20.90 12.49
N ASN A 25 0.56 20.20 11.46
CA ASN A 25 0.04 18.93 10.98
C ASN A 25 0.76 17.70 11.55
N ARG A 26 1.87 17.89 12.27
CA ARG A 26 2.73 16.82 12.75
C ARG A 26 1.97 15.76 13.56
N GLN A 27 1.16 16.20 14.52
CA GLN A 27 0.40 15.29 15.38
C GLN A 27 -0.53 14.35 14.57
N ARG A 28 -1.20 14.89 13.54
CA ARG A 28 -2.03 14.08 12.63
C ARG A 28 -1.19 13.07 11.87
N LEU A 29 -0.08 13.49 11.28
CA LEU A 29 0.78 12.63 10.48
C LEU A 29 1.44 11.53 11.34
N ASP A 30 1.88 11.86 12.54
CA ASP A 30 2.44 10.87 13.48
C ASP A 30 1.37 9.85 13.93
N MET A 31 0.12 10.29 14.15
CA MET A 31 -1.00 9.40 14.43
C MET A 31 -1.24 8.44 13.26
N LEU A 32 -1.31 8.94 12.02
CA LEU A 32 -1.51 8.10 10.84
C LEU A 32 -0.39 7.06 10.67
N ASN A 33 0.87 7.47 10.87
CA ASN A 33 2.00 6.56 10.85
C ASN A 33 1.87 5.45 11.91
N ASN A 34 1.51 5.82 13.14
CA ASN A 34 1.30 4.87 14.24
C ASN A 34 0.19 3.86 13.90
N TYR A 35 -0.93 4.32 13.30
CA TYR A 35 -2.01 3.42 12.88
C TYR A 35 -1.55 2.41 11.85
N TYR A 36 -0.77 2.84 10.85
CA TYR A 36 -0.19 1.94 9.85
C TYR A 36 0.76 0.91 10.49
N LEU A 37 1.59 1.34 11.45
CA LEU A 37 2.53 0.46 12.17
C LEU A 37 1.86 -0.47 13.19
N GLY A 38 0.55 -0.30 13.46
CA GLY A 38 -0.18 -1.08 14.47
C GLY A 38 -0.13 -0.52 15.87
N GLU A 39 0.43 0.68 16.06
CA GLU A 39 0.45 1.40 17.33
C GLU A 39 -0.84 2.22 17.51
N GLN A 40 -1.98 1.52 17.48
CA GLN A 40 -3.32 2.10 17.48
C GLN A 40 -3.80 2.43 18.90
N GLU A 41 -4.90 3.18 19.05
CA GLU A 41 -5.39 3.70 20.34
C GLU A 41 -5.62 2.59 21.37
N ILE A 42 -6.07 1.41 20.95
CA ILE A 42 -6.29 0.26 21.84
C ILE A 42 -5.02 -0.16 22.61
N THR A 43 -3.84 0.04 22.03
CA THR A 43 -2.55 -0.31 22.68
C THR A 43 -2.26 0.53 23.92
N ARG A 44 -2.89 1.70 24.01
CA ARG A 44 -2.75 2.66 25.14
C ARG A 44 -3.86 2.49 26.17
N ARG A 45 -4.82 1.58 25.94
CA ARG A 45 -5.95 1.35 26.85
C ARG A 45 -5.48 0.94 28.23
N VAL A 46 -5.98 1.62 29.26
CA VAL A 46 -5.73 1.31 30.66
C VAL A 46 -7.05 0.85 31.30
N LYS A 47 -7.03 -0.28 32.01
CA LYS A 47 -8.09 -0.76 32.90
C LYS A 47 -7.53 -0.88 34.31
N GLN A 48 -8.43 -1.05 35.30
CA GLN A 48 -8.02 -1.34 36.68
C GLN A 48 -7.25 -2.68 36.73
N ASP A 49 -6.25 -2.79 37.60
CA ASP A 49 -5.35 -3.95 37.70
C ASP A 49 -6.08 -5.30 37.91
N THR A 50 -7.29 -5.25 38.49
CA THR A 50 -8.13 -6.44 38.74
C THR A 50 -8.89 -6.93 37.50
N LEU A 51 -8.90 -6.16 36.41
CA LEU A 51 -9.64 -6.47 35.19
C LEU A 51 -8.70 -6.94 34.08
N LYS A 52 -9.12 -7.96 33.35
CA LYS A 52 -8.41 -8.40 32.13
C LYS A 52 -8.36 -7.27 31.12
N ASN A 53 -7.21 -7.04 30.53
CA ASN A 53 -6.97 -5.93 29.62
C ASN A 53 -6.18 -6.39 28.38
N ASN A 54 -6.79 -7.28 27.59
CA ASN A 54 -6.25 -7.63 26.27
C ASN A 54 -6.35 -6.41 25.33
N ARG A 55 -5.35 -6.22 24.50
CA ARG A 55 -5.18 -5.08 23.59
C ARG A 55 -4.88 -5.61 22.20
N LEU A 56 -5.92 -6.15 21.54
CA LEU A 56 -5.78 -6.75 20.21
C LEU A 56 -5.82 -5.66 19.15
N VAL A 57 -4.89 -5.74 18.22
CA VAL A 57 -4.84 -4.88 17.04
C VAL A 57 -5.12 -5.74 15.80
N VAL A 58 -6.23 -5.49 15.14
CA VAL A 58 -6.48 -5.97 13.78
C VAL A 58 -6.16 -4.81 12.85
N ASN A 59 -5.03 -4.88 12.17
CA ASN A 59 -4.46 -3.73 11.48
C ASN A 59 -5.11 -3.49 10.09
N HIS A 60 -6.38 -3.04 10.11
CA HIS A 60 -7.09 -2.64 8.89
C HIS A 60 -6.41 -1.46 8.17
N ALA A 61 -5.73 -0.55 8.90
CA ALA A 61 -5.01 0.57 8.29
C ALA A 61 -3.91 0.07 7.34
N LYS A 62 -3.12 -0.91 7.79
CA LYS A 62 -2.09 -1.54 6.96
C LYS A 62 -2.71 -2.30 5.79
N TYR A 63 -3.77 -3.08 6.04
CA TYR A 63 -4.46 -3.84 4.99
C TYR A 63 -4.96 -2.93 3.86
N ILE A 64 -5.63 -1.82 4.21
CA ILE A 64 -6.14 -0.84 3.25
C ILE A 64 -4.99 -0.26 2.42
N THR A 65 -3.93 0.22 3.08
CA THR A 65 -2.76 0.81 2.42
C THR A 65 -2.08 -0.18 1.48
N ASP A 66 -1.75 -1.38 1.96
CA ASP A 66 -1.00 -2.37 1.19
C ASP A 66 -1.81 -2.84 -0.03
N LEU A 67 -3.15 -2.93 0.08
CA LEU A 67 -4.00 -3.33 -1.04
C LEU A 67 -4.08 -2.22 -2.11
N TYR A 68 -4.23 -0.96 -1.72
CA TYR A 68 -4.20 0.16 -2.67
C TYR A 68 -2.87 0.24 -3.42
N VAL A 69 -1.75 0.14 -2.71
CA VAL A 69 -0.40 0.20 -3.30
C VAL A 69 -0.15 -0.98 -4.23
N GLY A 70 -0.44 -2.19 -3.76
CA GLY A 70 -0.24 -3.41 -4.56
C GLY A 70 -1.14 -3.47 -5.80
N TYR A 71 -2.32 -2.86 -5.75
CA TYR A 71 -3.21 -2.79 -6.92
C TYR A 71 -2.79 -1.70 -7.92
N LEU A 72 -2.32 -0.55 -7.44
CA LEU A 72 -1.90 0.58 -8.28
C LEU A 72 -0.53 0.34 -8.94
N LEU A 73 0.45 -0.14 -8.16
CA LEU A 73 1.86 -0.25 -8.54
C LEU A 73 2.43 -1.68 -8.37
N GLY A 74 1.57 -2.69 -8.38
CA GLY A 74 2.01 -4.09 -8.39
C GLY A 74 2.80 -4.46 -9.66
N ASN A 75 2.54 -3.74 -10.75
CA ASN A 75 3.38 -3.69 -11.95
C ASN A 75 4.04 -2.31 -12.03
N PRO A 76 5.29 -2.20 -12.51
CA PRO A 76 5.93 -0.91 -12.77
C PRO A 76 5.13 -0.04 -13.73
N VAL A 77 5.28 1.27 -13.62
CA VAL A 77 4.69 2.22 -14.57
C VAL A 77 5.51 2.20 -15.86
N ASP A 78 4.85 1.98 -16.98
CA ASP A 78 5.46 2.08 -18.30
C ASP A 78 5.29 3.49 -18.88
N TYR A 79 6.30 3.96 -19.62
CA TYR A 79 6.27 5.26 -20.28
C TYR A 79 6.23 5.04 -21.79
N GLN A 80 5.17 5.53 -22.42
CA GLN A 80 4.95 5.44 -23.86
C GLN A 80 5.04 6.83 -24.49
N VAL A 81 5.65 6.91 -25.68
CA VAL A 81 5.79 8.15 -26.44
C VAL A 81 4.90 8.07 -27.68
N ASP A 82 4.25 9.19 -28.01
CA ASP A 82 3.36 9.26 -29.18
C ASP A 82 4.12 9.30 -30.52
N ASP A 83 5.36 9.80 -30.52
CA ASP A 83 6.21 9.86 -31.73
C ASP A 83 7.41 8.91 -31.61
N ASP A 84 7.46 7.88 -32.46
CA ASP A 84 8.56 6.91 -32.55
C ASP A 84 9.95 7.54 -32.75
N LYS A 85 10.01 8.84 -33.08
CA LYS A 85 11.27 9.59 -33.23
C LYS A 85 11.81 10.14 -31.90
N LEU A 86 10.98 10.13 -30.85
CA LEU A 86 11.42 10.59 -29.54
C LEU A 86 12.12 9.44 -28.80
N ASP A 87 13.41 9.61 -28.55
CA ASP A 87 14.19 8.65 -27.78
C ASP A 87 14.20 9.01 -26.29
N ILE A 88 13.45 8.26 -25.48
CA ILE A 88 13.44 8.39 -24.02
C ILE A 88 14.33 7.35 -23.31
N GLN A 89 15.12 6.57 -24.05
CA GLN A 89 15.97 5.54 -23.47
C GLN A 89 16.95 6.06 -22.40
N PRO A 90 17.60 7.24 -22.56
CA PRO A 90 18.46 7.79 -21.52
C PRO A 90 17.75 8.07 -20.18
N LEU A 91 16.44 8.43 -20.23
CA LEU A 91 15.61 8.58 -19.04
C LEU A 91 15.31 7.21 -18.41
N LEU A 92 14.89 6.23 -19.22
CA LEU A 92 14.60 4.87 -18.73
C LEU A 92 15.84 4.24 -18.10
N ASP A 93 17.02 4.47 -18.67
CA ASP A 93 18.30 4.05 -18.09
C ASP A 93 18.59 4.74 -16.75
N ALA A 94 18.24 6.02 -16.61
CA ALA A 94 18.35 6.73 -15.34
C ALA A 94 17.40 6.16 -14.29
N TYR A 95 16.16 5.85 -14.65
CA TYR A 95 15.18 5.21 -13.77
C TYR A 95 15.63 3.82 -13.33
N LYS A 96 16.10 3.00 -14.27
CA LYS A 96 16.61 1.66 -13.99
C LYS A 96 17.81 1.66 -13.04
N ARG A 97 18.72 2.61 -13.16
CA ARG A 97 19.89 2.73 -12.25
C ARG A 97 19.49 2.92 -10.80
N GLN A 98 18.35 3.56 -10.53
CA GLN A 98 17.87 3.86 -9.19
C GLN A 98 16.80 2.91 -8.70
N THR A 99 16.41 1.90 -9.50
CA THR A 99 15.23 1.07 -9.19
C THR A 99 14.01 1.94 -8.89
N MET A 100 13.69 2.84 -9.83
CA MET A 100 12.64 3.87 -9.65
C MET A 100 11.29 3.25 -9.27
N GLU A 101 11.01 2.04 -9.72
CA GLU A 101 9.83 1.26 -9.33
C GLU A 101 9.67 1.10 -7.82
N ASN A 102 10.77 0.92 -7.08
CA ASN A 102 10.74 0.83 -5.62
C ASN A 102 10.44 2.19 -4.97
N ILE A 103 11.00 3.26 -5.53
CA ILE A 103 10.74 4.64 -5.10
C ILE A 103 9.26 4.97 -5.31
N ASP A 104 8.68 4.58 -6.44
CA ASP A 104 7.25 4.78 -6.75
C ASP A 104 6.34 4.07 -5.74
N VAL A 105 6.66 2.82 -5.40
CA VAL A 105 5.92 2.05 -4.39
C VAL A 105 6.04 2.71 -3.00
N GLU A 106 7.22 3.21 -2.62
CA GLU A 106 7.41 3.93 -1.36
C GLU A 106 6.59 5.22 -1.32
N ILE A 107 6.62 6.01 -2.40
CA ILE A 107 5.82 7.23 -2.53
C ILE A 107 4.32 6.92 -2.44
N ALA A 108 3.83 5.91 -3.16
CA ALA A 108 2.42 5.54 -3.15
C ALA A 108 1.95 5.06 -1.77
N LYS A 109 2.79 4.27 -1.07
CA LYS A 109 2.53 3.84 0.32
C LYS A 109 2.39 5.05 1.24
N ASP A 110 3.33 5.98 1.18
CA ASP A 110 3.32 7.16 2.04
C ASP A 110 2.19 8.13 1.66
N CYS A 111 1.83 8.25 0.38
CA CYS A 111 0.61 8.93 -0.04
C CYS A 111 -0.65 8.30 0.57
N SER A 112 -0.73 6.96 0.58
CA SER A 112 -1.84 6.23 1.18
C SER A 112 -1.95 6.46 2.70
N ILE A 113 -0.81 6.62 3.38
CA ILE A 113 -0.75 6.86 4.84
C ILE A 113 -1.04 8.33 5.15
N PHE A 114 -0.28 9.26 4.56
CA PHE A 114 -0.23 10.68 4.98
C PHE A 114 -1.17 11.58 4.15
N GLY A 115 -1.67 11.09 3.02
CA GLY A 115 -2.48 11.86 2.07
C GLY A 115 -1.65 12.63 1.03
N ARG A 116 -0.34 12.69 1.20
CA ARG A 116 0.62 13.29 0.27
C ARG A 116 2.03 12.83 0.57
N GLN A 117 2.93 12.91 -0.44
CA GLN A 117 4.35 12.59 -0.31
C GLN A 117 5.20 13.51 -1.18
N TYR A 118 6.48 13.59 -0.89
CA TYR A 118 7.43 14.46 -1.56
C TYR A 118 8.65 13.68 -2.04
N GLU A 119 9.03 13.95 -3.27
CA GLU A 119 10.24 13.43 -3.90
C GLU A 119 11.18 14.60 -4.21
N TYR A 120 12.41 14.49 -3.78
CA TYR A 120 13.47 15.44 -4.14
C TYR A 120 14.32 14.87 -5.26
N VAL A 121 14.39 15.61 -6.36
CA VAL A 121 15.22 15.29 -7.52
C VAL A 121 16.54 16.05 -7.41
N TYR A 122 17.65 15.33 -7.48
CA TYR A 122 18.99 15.90 -7.35
C TYR A 122 19.96 15.30 -8.38
N ALA A 123 21.14 15.87 -8.52
CA ALA A 123 22.22 15.31 -9.33
C ALA A 123 23.26 14.64 -8.41
N ASP A 124 23.69 13.44 -8.76
CA ASP A 124 24.81 12.76 -8.09
C ASP A 124 26.17 13.37 -8.48
N GLU A 125 27.26 12.89 -7.87
CA GLU A 125 28.64 13.33 -8.14
C GLU A 125 29.06 13.12 -9.60
N SER A 126 28.41 12.21 -10.32
CA SER A 126 28.62 11.92 -11.75
C SER A 126 27.69 12.73 -12.66
N ALA A 127 26.96 13.71 -12.10
CA ALA A 127 25.94 14.50 -12.78
C ALA A 127 24.86 13.62 -13.43
N ASN A 128 24.37 12.58 -12.74
CA ASN A 128 23.17 11.86 -13.14
C ASN A 128 21.98 12.33 -12.29
N PRO A 129 20.80 12.48 -12.91
CA PRO A 129 19.60 12.83 -12.15
C PRO A 129 19.21 11.65 -11.25
N CYS A 130 18.92 11.96 -9.99
CA CYS A 130 18.58 11.02 -8.94
C CYS A 130 17.38 11.51 -8.15
N SER A 131 16.66 10.58 -7.52
CA SER A 131 15.50 10.84 -6.67
C SER A 131 15.66 10.27 -5.29
N VAL A 132 15.10 10.96 -4.30
CA VAL A 132 14.97 10.47 -2.92
C VAL A 132 13.63 10.89 -2.35
N VAL A 133 12.99 9.96 -1.64
CA VAL A 133 11.74 10.20 -0.92
C VAL A 133 12.03 10.98 0.36
N LEU A 134 11.35 12.10 0.57
CA LEU A 134 11.50 12.92 1.76
C LEU A 134 10.36 12.65 2.75
N ASP A 135 10.65 12.73 4.04
CA ASP A 135 9.62 12.59 5.07
C ASP A 135 8.56 13.69 4.95
N SER A 136 7.32 13.30 4.68
CA SER A 136 6.16 14.21 4.56
C SER A 136 5.90 15.04 5.81
N ARG A 137 6.38 14.60 6.96
CA ARG A 137 6.25 15.32 8.24
C ARG A 137 7.19 16.50 8.35
N ASN A 138 8.23 16.54 7.52
CA ASN A 138 9.32 17.53 7.58
C ASN A 138 9.49 18.27 6.25
N THR A 139 8.51 18.21 5.36
CA THR A 139 8.62 18.78 4.01
C THR A 139 7.40 19.65 3.70
N VAL A 140 7.64 20.81 3.10
CA VAL A 140 6.62 21.77 2.69
C VAL A 140 6.91 22.29 1.30
N VAL A 141 5.90 22.33 0.45
CA VAL A 141 5.92 23.10 -0.78
C VAL A 141 5.22 24.43 -0.56
N VAL A 142 5.87 25.52 -0.92
CA VAL A 142 5.36 26.89 -0.86
C VAL A 142 4.85 27.28 -2.24
N TYR A 143 3.59 27.67 -2.30
CA TYR A 143 2.91 28.10 -3.52
C TYR A 143 2.65 29.60 -3.50
N ASP A 144 2.51 30.21 -4.69
CA ASP A 144 2.02 31.57 -4.79
C ASP A 144 0.51 31.65 -4.50
N ASP A 145 0.02 32.87 -4.25
CA ASP A 145 -1.38 33.20 -3.99
C ASP A 145 -2.20 33.46 -5.27
N THR A 146 -1.61 33.17 -6.45
CA THR A 146 -2.34 33.28 -7.73
C THR A 146 -3.36 32.15 -7.88
N MET A 147 -4.32 32.31 -8.80
CA MET A 147 -5.34 31.27 -9.08
C MET A 147 -4.73 29.96 -9.60
N VAL A 148 -3.53 29.99 -10.15
CA VAL A 148 -2.82 28.82 -10.72
C VAL A 148 -2.00 28.08 -9.65
N HIS A 149 -1.60 28.78 -8.56
CA HIS A 149 -0.79 28.25 -7.47
C HIS A 149 0.54 27.66 -7.97
N HIS A 150 1.40 28.54 -8.53
CA HIS A 150 2.73 28.10 -8.96
C HIS A 150 3.61 27.75 -7.76
N LYS A 151 4.40 26.70 -7.91
CA LYS A 151 5.38 26.27 -6.91
C LYS A 151 6.52 27.30 -6.88
N MET A 152 6.73 27.92 -5.74
CA MET A 152 7.80 28.91 -5.53
C MET A 152 9.01 28.29 -4.88
N TYR A 153 8.81 27.54 -3.80
CA TYR A 153 9.90 26.96 -3.01
C TYR A 153 9.54 25.57 -2.52
N GLY A 154 10.56 24.71 -2.39
CA GLY A 154 10.53 23.49 -1.61
C GLY A 154 11.33 23.69 -0.32
N ILE A 155 10.81 23.28 0.82
CA ILE A 155 11.50 23.37 2.11
C ILE A 155 11.46 22.00 2.77
N HIS A 156 12.62 21.42 3.01
CA HIS A 156 12.79 20.22 3.84
C HIS A 156 13.61 20.58 5.07
N TYR A 157 13.20 20.12 6.25
CA TYR A 157 13.89 20.45 7.49
C TYR A 157 14.07 19.21 8.37
N ARG A 158 15.17 19.19 9.11
CA ARG A 158 15.49 18.15 10.07
C ARG A 158 15.68 18.77 11.45
N PRO A 159 14.84 18.42 12.44
CA PRO A 159 15.03 18.87 13.81
C PRO A 159 16.27 18.19 14.44
N ILE A 160 17.15 18.96 15.03
CA ILE A 160 18.36 18.46 15.71
C ILE A 160 18.22 18.68 17.21
N PHE A 161 18.29 17.58 17.94
CA PHE A 161 18.22 17.56 19.41
C PHE A 161 19.62 17.33 19.99
N LYS A 162 20.02 18.15 20.98
CA LYS A 162 21.29 17.92 21.70
C LYS A 162 21.23 16.66 22.53
N ASN A 163 20.07 16.42 23.17
CA ASN A 163 19.82 15.18 23.88
C ASN A 163 18.56 14.52 23.34
N PRO A 164 18.49 13.17 23.25
CA PRO A 164 17.30 12.46 22.77
C PRO A 164 16.03 12.70 23.63
N ARG A 165 16.20 13.21 24.87
CA ARG A 165 15.09 13.49 25.80
C ARG A 165 14.56 14.93 25.71
N ASP A 166 15.20 15.80 24.94
CA ASP A 166 14.76 17.17 24.77
C ASP A 166 13.40 17.19 24.06
N LYS A 167 12.46 17.98 24.59
CA LYS A 167 11.12 18.13 23.99
C LYS A 167 11.09 19.09 22.80
N LYS A 168 12.12 19.92 22.65
CA LYS A 168 12.25 20.90 21.57
C LYS A 168 13.60 20.72 20.89
N PRO A 169 13.67 20.87 19.56
CA PRO A 169 14.93 20.83 18.86
C PRO A 169 15.82 22.01 19.26
N SER A 170 17.12 21.80 19.27
CA SER A 170 18.12 22.82 19.54
C SER A 170 18.29 23.77 18.34
N TYR A 171 18.12 23.24 17.14
CA TYR A 171 18.09 23.96 15.87
C TYR A 171 17.50 23.04 14.78
N TYR A 172 17.21 23.62 13.63
CA TYR A 172 16.80 22.90 12.44
C TYR A 172 17.89 23.03 11.36
N GLU A 173 18.21 21.91 10.71
CA GLU A 173 18.90 21.93 9.42
C GLU A 173 17.84 22.01 8.35
N VAL A 174 17.95 22.97 7.45
CA VAL A 174 16.94 23.25 6.42
C VAL A 174 17.59 23.23 5.05
N ILE A 175 16.93 22.55 4.13
CA ILE A 175 17.25 22.59 2.69
C ILE A 175 16.10 23.33 2.01
N ALA A 176 16.39 24.49 1.48
CA ALA A 176 15.45 25.27 0.70
C ALA A 176 15.80 25.15 -0.80
N MET A 177 14.81 24.88 -1.61
CA MET A 177 14.90 24.61 -3.04
C MET A 177 14.15 25.69 -3.80
N THR A 178 14.80 26.32 -4.73
CA THR A 178 14.22 27.29 -5.67
C THR A 178 14.19 26.68 -7.07
N ASP A 179 13.82 27.44 -8.08
CA ASP A 179 13.89 27.05 -9.49
C ASP A 179 15.33 26.98 -10.04
N ARG A 180 16.32 27.49 -9.28
CA ARG A 180 17.73 27.60 -9.72
C ARG A 180 18.76 27.15 -8.70
N GLU A 181 18.41 27.19 -7.42
CA GLU A 181 19.39 27.04 -6.34
C GLU A 181 18.85 26.09 -5.24
N ILE A 182 19.77 25.34 -4.66
CA ILE A 182 19.61 24.60 -3.41
C ILE A 182 20.41 25.32 -2.34
N ILE A 183 19.74 25.73 -1.27
CA ILE A 183 20.36 26.53 -0.21
C ILE A 183 20.19 25.79 1.11
N LYS A 184 21.30 25.53 1.78
CA LYS A 184 21.29 24.89 3.10
C LYS A 184 21.39 25.95 4.19
N TYR A 185 20.48 25.89 5.15
CA TYR A 185 20.45 26.79 6.31
C TYR A 185 20.51 26.02 7.63
N THR A 186 21.06 26.68 8.63
CA THR A 186 20.82 26.32 10.04
C THR A 186 19.88 27.35 10.64
N LEU A 187 18.66 26.93 11.05
CA LEU A 187 17.68 27.79 11.70
C LEU A 187 17.77 27.59 13.23
N LYS A 188 18.14 28.64 13.95
CA LYS A 188 18.24 28.62 15.40
C LYS A 188 17.67 29.90 15.99
N ASN A 189 16.73 29.80 16.92
CA ASN A 189 16.07 30.93 17.58
C ASN A 189 15.52 31.98 16.58
N GLY A 190 14.86 31.53 15.50
CA GLY A 190 14.31 32.42 14.46
C GLY A 190 15.34 33.04 13.52
N GLN A 191 16.62 32.70 13.64
CA GLN A 191 17.70 33.18 12.76
C GLN A 191 18.17 32.06 11.85
N ALA A 192 18.02 32.24 10.54
CA ALA A 192 18.58 31.36 9.52
C ALA A 192 19.98 31.81 9.13
N THR A 193 20.95 30.92 9.29
CA THR A 193 22.34 31.12 8.84
C THR A 193 22.58 30.23 7.63
N GLU A 194 22.89 30.85 6.49
CA GLU A 194 23.23 30.11 5.27
C GLU A 194 24.55 29.37 5.46
N GLN A 195 24.56 28.08 5.09
CA GLN A 195 25.72 27.20 5.18
C GLN A 195 26.35 26.95 3.81
N SER A 196 25.51 26.71 2.81
CA SER A 196 25.94 26.53 1.41
C SER A 196 24.83 26.95 0.45
N ARG A 197 25.25 27.30 -0.77
CA ARG A 197 24.37 27.64 -1.90
C ARG A 197 24.95 27.02 -3.17
N GLU A 198 24.15 26.22 -3.81
CA GLU A 198 24.53 25.46 -5.01
C GLU A 198 23.51 25.71 -6.11
N GLN A 199 23.97 26.00 -7.34
CA GLN A 199 23.09 26.12 -8.50
C GLN A 199 22.77 24.75 -9.06
N HIS A 200 21.56 24.58 -9.59
CA HIS A 200 21.11 23.37 -10.26
C HIS A 200 20.49 23.69 -11.64
N SER A 201 20.40 22.68 -12.49
CA SER A 201 19.91 22.80 -13.86
C SER A 201 18.65 21.96 -14.12
N PHE A 202 17.72 21.91 -13.17
CA PHE A 202 16.44 21.18 -13.35
C PHE A 202 15.34 22.04 -14.00
N GLY A 203 15.55 23.33 -14.17
CA GLY A 203 14.61 24.27 -14.82
C GLY A 203 13.37 24.63 -13.99
N ALA A 204 13.14 23.96 -12.87
CA ALA A 204 12.05 24.23 -11.93
C ALA A 204 12.46 23.80 -10.50
N VAL A 205 11.64 24.11 -9.50
CA VAL A 205 11.86 23.63 -8.13
C VAL A 205 11.93 22.09 -8.10
N PRO A 206 13.07 21.48 -7.71
CA PRO A 206 13.29 20.04 -7.83
C PRO A 206 12.66 19.25 -6.69
N LEU A 207 11.45 19.60 -6.30
CA LEU A 207 10.65 18.93 -5.29
C LEU A 207 9.28 18.60 -5.87
N VAL A 208 8.99 17.34 -6.11
CA VAL A 208 7.72 16.86 -6.63
C VAL A 208 6.78 16.54 -5.49
N GLU A 209 5.55 17.07 -5.52
CA GLU A 209 4.49 16.75 -4.55
C GLU A 209 3.50 15.75 -5.14
N TYR A 210 3.44 14.56 -4.57
CA TYR A 210 2.46 13.53 -4.87
C TYR A 210 1.26 13.67 -3.94
N LYS A 211 0.06 13.71 -4.49
CA LYS A 211 -1.18 13.82 -3.73
C LYS A 211 -1.97 12.51 -3.83
N ASN A 212 -2.48 12.06 -2.70
CA ASN A 212 -3.35 10.91 -2.67
C ASN A 212 -4.74 11.21 -3.26
N ASN A 213 -5.25 12.39 -2.94
CA ASN A 213 -6.53 12.93 -3.36
C ASN A 213 -6.54 14.46 -3.22
N ALA A 214 -7.64 15.11 -3.60
CA ALA A 214 -7.79 16.56 -3.50
C ALA A 214 -7.79 17.07 -2.04
N GLU A 215 -8.30 16.27 -1.12
CA GLU A 215 -8.43 16.59 0.31
C GLU A 215 -7.14 16.36 1.10
N LEU A 216 -6.10 15.78 0.49
CA LEU A 216 -4.83 15.40 1.12
C LEU A 216 -5.04 14.46 2.33
N LYS A 217 -5.95 13.48 2.16
CA LYS A 217 -6.28 12.48 3.18
C LYS A 217 -5.68 11.12 2.87
N GLY A 218 -5.26 10.40 3.92
CA GLY A 218 -4.86 9.00 3.82
C GLY A 218 -6.06 8.09 3.52
N ASP A 219 -5.80 6.90 2.95
CA ASP A 219 -6.87 5.99 2.52
C ASP A 219 -7.66 5.39 3.67
N PHE A 220 -7.02 5.12 4.79
CA PHE A 220 -7.70 4.59 5.98
C PHE A 220 -8.15 5.69 6.96
N GLU A 221 -7.77 6.94 6.73
CA GLU A 221 -8.09 8.05 7.64
C GLU A 221 -9.60 8.23 7.90
N PRO A 222 -10.49 8.08 6.90
CA PRO A 222 -11.93 8.19 7.12
C PRO A 222 -12.51 7.09 8.02
N VAL A 223 -11.83 5.97 8.18
CA VAL A 223 -12.32 4.79 8.92
C VAL A 223 -11.61 4.55 10.26
N ILE A 224 -10.75 5.47 10.70
CA ILE A 224 -9.99 5.33 11.97
C ILE A 224 -10.91 5.02 13.15
N SER A 225 -12.03 5.74 13.31
CA SER A 225 -12.97 5.53 14.40
C SER A 225 -13.63 4.14 14.36
N LEU A 226 -13.84 3.58 13.18
CA LEU A 226 -14.36 2.22 13.00
C LEU A 226 -13.28 1.18 13.33
N ILE A 227 -12.03 1.43 12.97
CA ILE A 227 -10.88 0.58 13.33
C ILE A 227 -10.75 0.52 14.86
N ASP A 228 -10.87 1.65 15.55
CA ASP A 228 -10.81 1.70 17.01
C ASP A 228 -11.96 0.92 17.65
N ALA A 229 -13.18 1.10 17.15
CA ALA A 229 -14.34 0.35 17.61
C ALA A 229 -14.19 -1.16 17.38
N TYR A 230 -13.67 -1.57 16.22
CA TYR A 230 -13.41 -2.96 15.90
C TYR A 230 -12.40 -3.60 16.86
N ASN A 231 -11.27 -2.93 17.09
CA ASN A 231 -10.23 -3.39 18.00
C ASN A 231 -10.72 -3.48 19.45
N LEU A 232 -11.59 -2.53 19.85
CA LEU A 232 -12.23 -2.54 21.16
C LEU A 232 -13.13 -3.77 21.33
N VAL A 233 -14.01 -4.04 20.37
CA VAL A 233 -14.91 -5.19 20.37
C VAL A 233 -14.13 -6.50 20.43
N GLN A 234 -13.09 -6.64 19.61
CA GLN A 234 -12.24 -7.85 19.60
C GLN A 234 -11.49 -8.04 20.92
N SER A 235 -10.97 -6.99 21.49
CA SER A 235 -10.27 -7.03 22.79
C SER A 235 -11.20 -7.38 23.94
N ASP A 236 -12.40 -6.82 23.94
CA ASP A 236 -13.39 -7.11 24.99
C ASP A 236 -13.99 -8.51 24.86
N ARG A 237 -14.14 -9.01 23.64
CA ARG A 237 -14.54 -10.41 23.40
C ARG A 237 -13.57 -11.42 24.03
N VAL A 238 -12.27 -11.18 23.93
CA VAL A 238 -11.25 -12.01 24.58
C VAL A 238 -11.28 -11.82 26.09
N ASN A 239 -11.37 -10.58 26.58
CA ASN A 239 -11.46 -10.28 28.01
C ASN A 239 -12.66 -10.99 28.65
N ASP A 240 -13.83 -10.95 28.02
CA ASP A 240 -15.05 -11.60 28.50
C ASP A 240 -14.90 -13.12 28.55
N ARG A 241 -14.23 -13.73 27.55
CA ARG A 241 -13.96 -15.17 27.57
C ARG A 241 -13.00 -15.59 28.68
N GLU A 242 -11.95 -14.80 28.93
CA GLU A 242 -11.03 -15.05 30.04
C GLU A 242 -11.74 -14.93 31.41
N GLN A 243 -12.66 -13.95 31.53
CA GLN A 243 -13.46 -13.80 32.77
C GLN A 243 -14.46 -14.93 32.98
N LEU A 244 -14.97 -15.54 31.91
CA LEU A 244 -15.88 -16.72 32.03
C LEU A 244 -15.18 -17.95 32.60
N VAL A 245 -13.86 -18.07 32.39
CA VAL A 245 -13.05 -19.17 32.98
C VAL A 245 -12.92 -18.97 34.49
N ASP A 246 -13.01 -17.73 34.99
CA ASP A 246 -13.01 -17.38 36.41
C ASP A 246 -14.43 -17.31 37.01
N ALA A 247 -15.33 -18.19 36.57
CA ALA A 247 -16.72 -18.25 37.04
C ALA A 247 -16.80 -18.36 38.57
N ILE A 248 -17.66 -17.53 39.17
CA ILE A 248 -17.87 -17.56 40.62
C ILE A 248 -18.77 -18.73 40.97
N LEU A 249 -18.26 -19.62 41.80
CA LEU A 249 -19.06 -20.72 42.31
C LEU A 249 -19.92 -20.22 43.49
N CYS A 250 -21.23 -20.26 43.28
CA CYS A 250 -22.21 -19.80 44.27
C CYS A 250 -22.84 -21.01 44.99
N PHE A 251 -22.90 -20.93 46.30
CA PHE A 251 -23.53 -21.90 47.18
C PHE A 251 -24.76 -21.29 47.83
N TYR A 252 -25.92 -21.90 47.64
CA TYR A 252 -27.18 -21.46 48.22
C TYR A 252 -27.62 -22.46 49.28
N GLY A 253 -28.04 -21.98 50.47
CA GLY A 253 -28.57 -22.80 51.53
C GLY A 253 -27.53 -23.69 52.23
N MET A 254 -26.24 -23.46 52.03
CA MET A 254 -25.16 -24.21 52.64
C MET A 254 -23.98 -23.33 52.98
N ALA A 255 -23.24 -23.66 54.03
CA ALA A 255 -21.98 -23.05 54.40
C ALA A 255 -20.85 -24.07 54.24
N PHE A 256 -19.71 -23.61 53.69
CA PHE A 256 -18.51 -24.43 53.54
C PHE A 256 -17.41 -23.88 54.48
N ASP A 257 -16.71 -24.79 55.13
CA ASP A 257 -15.50 -24.47 55.85
C ASP A 257 -14.26 -24.49 54.92
N ALA A 258 -13.13 -24.08 55.44
CA ALA A 258 -11.90 -23.98 54.64
C ALA A 258 -11.41 -25.35 54.10
N ASP A 259 -11.67 -26.44 54.85
CA ASP A 259 -11.23 -27.78 54.45
C ASP A 259 -12.12 -28.35 53.35
N GLN A 260 -13.42 -28.08 53.42
CA GLN A 260 -14.37 -28.45 52.38
C GLN A 260 -14.11 -27.69 51.07
N MET A 261 -13.69 -26.43 51.17
CA MET A 261 -13.27 -25.63 50.01
C MET A 261 -11.95 -26.13 49.40
N ALA A 262 -11.01 -26.61 50.22
CA ALA A 262 -9.79 -27.24 49.77
C ALA A 262 -10.09 -28.58 49.02
N ASP A 263 -10.93 -29.40 49.60
CA ASP A 263 -11.38 -30.67 49.04
C ASP A 263 -12.09 -30.46 47.69
N LEU A 264 -12.93 -29.44 47.57
CA LEU A 264 -13.61 -29.09 46.32
C LEU A 264 -12.60 -28.75 45.21
N LYS A 265 -11.57 -27.97 45.54
CA LYS A 265 -10.51 -27.61 44.58
C LYS A 265 -9.67 -28.81 44.14
N GLU A 266 -9.36 -29.73 45.08
CA GLU A 266 -8.53 -30.88 44.81
C GLU A 266 -9.31 -32.00 44.08
N LYS A 267 -10.51 -32.36 44.58
CA LYS A 267 -11.31 -33.47 44.07
C LYS A 267 -12.23 -33.07 42.91
N ARG A 268 -12.44 -31.77 42.69
CA ARG A 268 -13.37 -31.23 41.70
C ARG A 268 -14.78 -31.84 41.75
N ALA A 269 -15.18 -32.28 42.92
CA ALA A 269 -16.47 -32.94 43.18
C ALA A 269 -17.06 -32.44 44.50
N LEU A 270 -18.36 -32.25 44.52
CA LEU A 270 -19.14 -31.91 45.70
C LEU A 270 -19.94 -33.16 46.08
N ALA A 271 -19.75 -33.63 47.33
CA ALA A 271 -20.57 -34.70 47.95
C ALA A 271 -21.44 -34.07 49.04
N ASN A 272 -22.59 -34.72 49.31
CA ASN A 272 -23.52 -34.35 50.40
C ASN A 272 -24.14 -32.96 50.26
N ILE A 273 -24.67 -32.60 49.10
CA ILE A 273 -25.51 -31.41 48.93
C ILE A 273 -26.83 -31.63 49.72
N PRO A 274 -27.19 -30.71 50.65
CA PRO A 274 -28.49 -30.79 51.35
C PRO A 274 -29.65 -30.73 50.36
N PRO A 275 -30.86 -31.30 50.70
CA PRO A 275 -32.00 -31.28 49.79
C PRO A 275 -32.44 -29.90 49.32
N ASP A 276 -32.21 -28.87 50.15
CA ASP A 276 -32.50 -27.45 49.84
C ASP A 276 -31.28 -26.68 49.37
N GLY A 277 -30.11 -27.34 49.25
CA GLY A 277 -28.87 -26.72 48.79
C GLY A 277 -28.79 -26.70 47.26
N LYS A 278 -28.34 -25.58 46.71
CA LYS A 278 -28.04 -25.43 45.28
C LYS A 278 -26.63 -24.93 45.10
N VAL A 279 -25.93 -25.53 44.15
CA VAL A 279 -24.59 -25.07 43.74
C VAL A 279 -24.65 -24.77 42.27
N GLU A 280 -24.28 -23.57 41.91
CA GLU A 280 -24.22 -23.17 40.52
C GLU A 280 -23.05 -22.19 40.28
N TYR A 281 -22.54 -22.22 39.07
CA TYR A 281 -21.62 -21.18 38.65
C TYR A 281 -22.41 -19.92 38.23
N LEU A 282 -22.12 -18.80 38.88
CA LEU A 282 -22.60 -17.51 38.41
C LEU A 282 -21.80 -17.15 37.18
N THR A 283 -22.35 -17.42 36.03
CA THR A 283 -21.76 -17.08 34.76
C THR A 283 -22.52 -15.92 34.14
N LYS A 284 -21.75 -14.94 33.58
CA LYS A 284 -22.36 -13.91 32.74
C LYS A 284 -22.77 -14.57 31.42
N THR A 285 -24.03 -14.56 31.08
CA THR A 285 -24.48 -14.99 29.76
C THR A 285 -24.06 -13.94 28.76
N ILE A 286 -23.08 -14.28 27.92
CA ILE A 286 -22.66 -13.41 26.81
C ILE A 286 -23.56 -13.75 25.62
N ASN A 287 -24.23 -12.76 25.08
CA ASN A 287 -24.91 -12.91 23.79
C ASN A 287 -23.87 -12.82 22.67
N GLU A 288 -23.16 -13.92 22.39
CA GLU A 288 -22.13 -13.97 21.36
C GLU A 288 -22.68 -13.60 19.98
N GLY A 289 -23.96 -13.87 19.70
CA GLY A 289 -24.61 -13.53 18.45
C GLY A 289 -24.65 -12.02 18.20
N ASP A 290 -25.05 -11.23 19.20
CA ASP A 290 -25.11 -9.78 19.06
C ASP A 290 -23.73 -9.14 18.89
N VAL A 291 -22.73 -9.66 19.64
CA VAL A 291 -21.34 -9.19 19.52
C VAL A 291 -20.75 -9.51 18.15
N ASP A 292 -21.07 -10.70 17.61
CA ASP A 292 -20.56 -11.08 16.29
C ASP A 292 -21.24 -10.29 15.17
N VAL A 293 -22.54 -10.02 15.26
CA VAL A 293 -23.26 -9.12 14.33
C VAL A 293 -22.66 -7.71 14.36
N LEU A 294 -22.40 -7.17 15.55
CA LEU A 294 -21.77 -5.84 15.68
C LEU A 294 -20.39 -5.82 15.03
N ARG A 295 -19.55 -6.83 15.32
CA ARG A 295 -18.21 -6.96 14.74
C ARG A 295 -18.27 -7.00 13.21
N GLN A 296 -19.13 -7.85 12.66
CA GLN A 296 -19.30 -8.00 11.21
C GLN A 296 -19.79 -6.70 10.56
N THR A 297 -20.72 -5.98 11.21
CA THR A 297 -21.22 -4.70 10.71
C THR A 297 -20.11 -3.67 10.66
N ILE A 298 -19.31 -3.53 11.72
CA ILE A 298 -18.17 -2.59 11.73
C ILE A 298 -17.15 -2.96 10.64
N GLU A 299 -16.84 -4.24 10.48
CA GLU A 299 -15.92 -4.71 9.44
C GLU A 299 -16.44 -4.38 8.04
N GLN A 300 -17.73 -4.63 7.77
CA GLN A 300 -18.36 -4.27 6.49
C GLN A 300 -18.34 -2.77 6.24
N ASP A 301 -18.58 -1.94 7.26
CA ASP A 301 -18.52 -0.48 7.13
C ASP A 301 -17.09 0.00 6.87
N ILE A 302 -16.06 -0.60 7.50
CA ILE A 302 -14.65 -0.29 7.19
C ILE A 302 -14.38 -0.54 5.72
N HIS A 303 -14.73 -1.70 5.18
CA HIS A 303 -14.51 -2.06 3.78
C HIS A 303 -15.33 -1.19 2.82
N LYS A 304 -16.58 -0.90 3.16
CA LYS A 304 -17.48 -0.06 2.35
C LYS A 304 -17.00 1.38 2.25
N ILE A 305 -16.62 2.00 3.37
CA ILE A 305 -16.21 3.41 3.41
C ILE A 305 -14.81 3.59 2.82
N SER A 306 -13.89 2.65 3.07
CA SER A 306 -12.57 2.67 2.46
C SER A 306 -12.57 2.25 0.99
N MET A 307 -13.72 1.76 0.46
CA MET A 307 -13.88 1.20 -0.89
C MET A 307 -12.98 -0.03 -1.17
N VAL A 308 -12.32 -0.58 -0.14
CA VAL A 308 -11.40 -1.71 -0.25
C VAL A 308 -12.18 -3.02 -0.11
N PRO A 309 -12.06 -3.98 -1.06
CA PRO A 309 -12.75 -5.24 -0.96
C PRO A 309 -12.22 -6.09 0.20
N ASN A 310 -13.11 -6.84 0.86
CA ASN A 310 -12.71 -7.90 1.77
C ASN A 310 -12.38 -9.17 0.97
N ILE A 311 -11.11 -9.38 0.66
CA ILE A 311 -10.66 -10.53 -0.14
C ILE A 311 -10.88 -11.87 0.61
N SER A 312 -10.94 -11.83 1.94
CA SER A 312 -11.15 -13.02 2.78
C SER A 312 -12.63 -13.46 2.86
N ASP A 313 -13.56 -12.67 2.32
CA ASP A 313 -14.98 -13.02 2.29
C ASP A 313 -15.22 -14.23 1.38
N GLN A 314 -15.99 -15.22 1.86
CA GLN A 314 -16.37 -16.42 1.11
C GLN A 314 -17.02 -16.09 -0.25
N ASN A 315 -17.68 -14.95 -0.34
CA ASN A 315 -18.23 -14.44 -1.61
C ASN A 315 -17.15 -14.07 -2.66
N PHE A 316 -15.91 -13.84 -2.23
CA PHE A 316 -14.78 -13.61 -3.14
C PHE A 316 -14.14 -14.91 -3.61
N VAL A 317 -14.12 -15.93 -2.75
CA VAL A 317 -13.41 -17.23 -2.97
C VAL A 317 -14.27 -18.25 -3.73
N GLY A 318 -15.59 -18.01 -3.88
CA GLY A 318 -16.50 -18.92 -4.61
C GLY A 318 -16.26 -18.93 -6.13
N ASN A 319 -16.95 -19.85 -6.84
CA ASN A 319 -16.94 -19.99 -8.32
C ASN A 319 -17.50 -18.74 -9.03
N SER A 320 -16.95 -17.58 -8.75
CA SER A 320 -17.32 -16.32 -9.40
C SER A 320 -16.60 -16.21 -10.75
N SER A 321 -17.34 -15.97 -11.84
CA SER A 321 -16.74 -15.66 -13.14
C SER A 321 -15.87 -14.39 -13.05
N GLY A 322 -14.87 -14.25 -13.93
CA GLY A 322 -14.03 -13.04 -13.99
C GLY A 322 -14.85 -11.76 -14.09
N VAL A 323 -16.01 -11.79 -14.76
CA VAL A 323 -16.96 -10.67 -14.85
C VAL A 323 -17.55 -10.33 -13.48
N ALA A 324 -17.95 -11.33 -12.69
CA ALA A 324 -18.49 -11.10 -11.36
C ALA A 324 -17.46 -10.50 -10.40
N ILE A 325 -16.20 -10.91 -10.50
CA ILE A 325 -15.08 -10.33 -9.73
C ILE A 325 -14.87 -8.86 -10.11
N ARG A 326 -14.89 -8.53 -11.42
CA ARG A 326 -14.78 -7.13 -11.88
C ARG A 326 -15.89 -6.24 -11.32
N TYR A 327 -17.14 -6.73 -11.25
CA TYR A 327 -18.22 -5.97 -10.63
C TYR A 327 -18.02 -5.74 -9.13
N LYS A 328 -17.48 -6.72 -8.41
CA LYS A 328 -17.15 -6.58 -6.98
C LYS A 328 -16.01 -5.57 -6.73
N LEU A 329 -15.10 -5.44 -7.68
CA LEU A 329 -13.98 -4.50 -7.62
C LEU A 329 -14.31 -3.10 -8.17
N LEU A 330 -15.50 -2.89 -8.75
CA LEU A 330 -15.83 -1.65 -9.48
C LEU A 330 -15.61 -0.38 -8.64
N ALA A 331 -16.07 -0.37 -7.38
CA ALA A 331 -15.91 0.80 -6.50
C ALA A 331 -14.43 1.05 -6.17
N PHE A 332 -13.68 -0.03 -5.91
CA PHE A 332 -12.25 0.03 -5.65
C PHE A 332 -11.47 0.53 -6.87
N GLU A 333 -11.78 0.00 -8.06
CA GLU A 333 -11.16 0.44 -9.31
C GLU A 333 -11.40 1.93 -9.58
N GLN A 334 -12.60 2.43 -9.32
CA GLN A 334 -12.89 3.87 -9.46
C GLN A 334 -12.08 4.72 -8.48
N ALA A 335 -11.94 4.26 -7.22
CA ALA A 335 -11.11 4.94 -6.23
C ALA A 335 -9.63 4.96 -6.65
N VAL A 336 -9.12 3.83 -7.14
CA VAL A 336 -7.75 3.72 -7.64
C VAL A 336 -7.52 4.60 -8.87
N LYS A 337 -8.46 4.65 -9.83
CA LYS A 337 -8.36 5.55 -11.01
C LYS A 337 -8.31 7.02 -10.64
N ASN A 338 -9.03 7.44 -9.61
CA ASN A 338 -8.94 8.82 -9.13
C ASN A 338 -7.54 9.10 -8.56
N LYS A 339 -6.99 8.17 -7.79
CA LYS A 339 -5.64 8.23 -7.21
C LYS A 339 -4.57 8.25 -8.30
N GLU A 340 -4.70 7.41 -9.32
CA GLU A 340 -3.84 7.32 -10.49
C GLU A 340 -3.65 8.68 -11.17
N ARG A 341 -4.74 9.42 -11.40
CA ARG A 341 -4.67 10.76 -12.03
C ARG A 341 -3.82 11.76 -11.25
N PHE A 342 -3.87 11.72 -9.91
CA PHE A 342 -3.03 12.57 -9.07
C PHE A 342 -1.58 12.11 -9.12
N PHE A 343 -1.35 10.80 -9.10
CA PHE A 343 -0.03 10.20 -9.16
C PHE A 343 0.63 10.44 -10.50
N GLU A 344 -0.07 10.21 -11.61
CA GLU A 344 0.36 10.49 -12.98
C GLU A 344 0.80 11.95 -13.16
N LYS A 345 -0.01 12.90 -12.67
CA LYS A 345 0.35 14.32 -12.73
C LYS A 345 1.70 14.60 -12.07
N ALA A 346 2.00 13.97 -10.95
CA ALA A 346 3.27 14.14 -10.25
C ALA A 346 4.41 13.41 -10.98
N LEU A 347 4.16 12.20 -11.54
CA LEU A 347 5.12 11.50 -12.39
C LEU A 347 5.53 12.36 -13.60
N MET A 348 4.59 13.07 -14.23
CA MET A 348 4.88 13.96 -15.34
C MET A 348 5.70 15.19 -14.89
N GLU A 349 5.57 15.64 -13.65
CA GLU A 349 6.44 16.68 -13.09
C GLU A 349 7.88 16.14 -12.89
N ARG A 350 8.04 14.94 -12.32
CA ARG A 350 9.33 14.26 -12.23
C ARG A 350 9.96 14.06 -13.60
N PHE A 351 9.17 13.57 -14.54
CA PHE A 351 9.59 13.39 -15.93
C PHE A 351 10.19 14.69 -16.51
N ALA A 352 9.48 15.81 -16.36
CA ALA A 352 9.95 17.11 -16.87
C ALA A 352 11.28 17.55 -16.23
N LEU A 353 11.47 17.33 -14.92
CA LEU A 353 12.73 17.64 -14.23
C LEU A 353 13.89 16.81 -14.78
N TYR A 354 13.70 15.51 -14.96
CA TYR A 354 14.71 14.59 -15.46
C TYR A 354 15.08 14.89 -16.91
N THR A 355 14.08 15.04 -17.79
CA THR A 355 14.32 15.29 -19.22
C THR A 355 14.98 16.62 -19.46
N HIS A 356 14.57 17.68 -18.74
CA HIS A 356 15.22 18.97 -18.81
C HIS A 356 16.70 18.89 -18.40
N PHE A 357 17.00 18.22 -17.28
CA PHE A 357 18.37 18.03 -16.82
C PHE A 357 19.21 17.23 -17.83
N LEU A 358 18.69 16.15 -18.38
CA LEU A 358 19.36 15.32 -19.38
C LEU A 358 19.57 16.09 -20.71
N ALA A 359 18.64 16.95 -21.09
CA ALA A 359 18.77 17.83 -22.26
C ALA A 359 19.87 18.89 -22.07
N VAL A 360 19.94 19.52 -20.89
CA VAL A 360 21.03 20.46 -20.55
C VAL A 360 22.38 19.74 -20.59
N LYS A 361 22.45 18.49 -20.14
CA LYS A 361 23.66 17.65 -20.26
C LYS A 361 23.93 17.16 -21.68
N SER A 362 23.07 17.46 -22.66
CA SER A 362 23.15 17.03 -24.05
C SER A 362 23.16 15.50 -24.24
N THR A 363 22.52 14.75 -23.31
CA THR A 363 22.41 13.29 -23.39
C THR A 363 21.12 12.83 -24.05
N MET A 364 20.13 13.72 -24.16
CA MET A 364 18.89 13.48 -24.92
C MET A 364 18.31 14.80 -25.42
N GLN A 365 17.34 14.72 -26.33
CA GLN A 365 16.54 15.89 -26.70
C GLN A 365 15.54 16.21 -25.59
N GLU A 366 15.15 17.48 -25.48
CA GLU A 366 14.10 17.89 -24.57
C GLU A 366 12.77 17.30 -25.03
N VAL A 367 12.14 16.49 -24.20
CA VAL A 367 10.84 15.84 -24.45
C VAL A 367 9.81 16.54 -23.57
N LYS A 368 8.72 16.98 -24.20
CA LYS A 368 7.62 17.61 -23.46
C LYS A 368 6.79 16.54 -22.78
N LYS A 369 6.27 16.88 -21.60
CA LYS A 369 5.39 15.98 -20.83
C LYS A 369 4.08 15.63 -21.57
N GLU A 370 3.67 16.45 -22.54
CA GLU A 370 2.48 16.22 -23.37
C GLU A 370 2.70 15.16 -24.45
N ASP A 371 3.94 14.77 -24.72
CA ASP A 371 4.31 13.78 -25.75
C ASP A 371 4.54 12.38 -25.15
N VAL A 372 4.24 12.22 -23.85
CA VAL A 372 4.49 10.96 -23.11
C VAL A 372 3.32 10.62 -22.19
N ASP A 373 2.88 9.38 -22.25
CA ASP A 373 1.88 8.82 -21.36
C ASP A 373 2.50 7.86 -20.34
N ALA A 374 2.08 7.99 -19.08
CA ALA A 374 2.39 7.02 -18.04
C ALA A 374 1.28 5.95 -17.97
N VAL A 375 1.62 4.74 -18.32
CA VAL A 375 0.67 3.62 -18.41
C VAL A 375 0.73 2.77 -17.16
N PHE A 376 -0.41 2.66 -16.46
CA PHE A 376 -0.57 1.85 -15.26
C PHE A 376 -1.25 0.53 -15.60
N THR A 377 -0.55 -0.57 -15.41
CA THR A 377 -1.08 -1.92 -15.61
C THR A 377 -1.50 -2.53 -14.28
N ARG A 378 -2.76 -2.98 -14.19
CA ARG A 378 -3.32 -3.57 -12.96
C ARG A 378 -2.74 -4.94 -12.68
N ASN A 379 -2.38 -5.18 -11.42
CA ASN A 379 -1.98 -6.50 -10.95
C ASN A 379 -3.23 -7.32 -10.54
N LEU A 380 -4.00 -7.74 -11.53
CA LEU A 380 -5.17 -8.61 -11.33
C LEU A 380 -4.80 -10.05 -11.69
N PRO A 381 -5.28 -11.05 -10.95
CA PRO A 381 -5.21 -12.43 -11.40
C PRO A 381 -5.93 -12.56 -12.75
N SER A 382 -5.20 -12.90 -13.81
CA SER A 382 -5.78 -13.16 -15.13
C SER A 382 -6.32 -14.58 -15.15
N ASN A 383 -7.51 -14.77 -15.74
CA ASN A 383 -7.95 -16.09 -16.11
C ASN A 383 -7.41 -16.41 -17.52
N ASP A 384 -6.17 -16.88 -17.58
CA ASP A 384 -5.50 -17.15 -18.86
C ASP A 384 -6.26 -18.16 -19.74
N TYR A 385 -7.11 -18.99 -19.13
CA TYR A 385 -8.00 -19.88 -19.90
C TYR A 385 -9.09 -19.09 -20.65
N GLU A 386 -9.80 -18.17 -19.99
CA GLU A 386 -10.78 -17.30 -20.66
C GLU A 386 -10.10 -16.39 -21.69
N THR A 387 -8.93 -15.86 -21.36
CA THR A 387 -8.11 -15.04 -22.27
C THR A 387 -7.70 -15.83 -23.50
N SER A 388 -7.26 -17.08 -23.36
CA SER A 388 -6.89 -17.93 -24.49
C SER A 388 -8.07 -18.29 -25.39
N GLN A 389 -9.26 -18.49 -24.81
CA GLN A 389 -10.48 -18.67 -25.60
C GLN A 389 -10.86 -17.39 -26.37
N MET A 390 -10.73 -16.23 -25.73
CA MET A 390 -10.96 -14.94 -26.40
C MET A 390 -9.99 -14.74 -27.57
N ILE A 391 -8.70 -15.01 -27.36
CA ILE A 391 -7.68 -14.95 -28.42
C ILE A 391 -8.03 -15.87 -29.57
N THR A 392 -8.41 -17.11 -29.29
CA THR A 392 -8.82 -18.07 -30.33
C THR A 392 -10.03 -17.58 -31.15
N ASN A 393 -11.00 -16.92 -30.50
CA ASN A 393 -12.18 -16.37 -31.17
C ASN A 393 -11.88 -15.09 -31.97
N LEU A 394 -10.83 -14.36 -31.64
CA LEU A 394 -10.44 -13.10 -32.27
C LEU A 394 -9.25 -13.25 -33.24
N ASP A 395 -8.65 -14.43 -33.33
CA ASP A 395 -7.55 -14.69 -34.30
C ASP A 395 -8.05 -14.46 -35.72
N GLY A 396 -7.30 -13.65 -36.47
CA GLY A 396 -7.67 -13.22 -37.82
C GLY A 396 -8.62 -12.01 -37.90
N ILE A 397 -9.16 -11.51 -36.78
CA ILE A 397 -9.98 -10.30 -36.69
C ILE A 397 -9.17 -9.13 -36.10
N VAL A 398 -8.30 -9.42 -35.13
CA VAL A 398 -7.49 -8.47 -34.40
C VAL A 398 -6.02 -8.82 -34.59
N ASP A 399 -5.15 -7.81 -34.51
CA ASP A 399 -3.72 -8.00 -34.65
C ASP A 399 -3.16 -8.98 -33.62
N ARG A 400 -2.26 -9.87 -34.05
CA ARG A 400 -1.70 -10.93 -33.21
C ARG A 400 -0.81 -10.42 -32.09
N GLU A 401 -0.14 -9.29 -32.28
CA GLU A 401 0.68 -8.68 -31.23
C GLU A 401 -0.20 -8.16 -30.10
N LEU A 402 -1.32 -7.51 -30.46
CA LEU A 402 -2.32 -7.04 -29.49
C LEU A 402 -2.98 -8.23 -28.76
N LEU A 403 -3.25 -9.33 -29.43
CA LEU A 403 -3.80 -10.54 -28.81
C LEU A 403 -2.78 -11.18 -27.85
N ALA A 404 -1.51 -11.29 -28.26
CA ALA A 404 -0.45 -11.84 -27.43
C ALA A 404 -0.19 -11.00 -26.18
N SER A 405 -0.32 -9.68 -26.26
CA SER A 405 -0.16 -8.77 -25.13
C SER A 405 -1.21 -8.94 -24.01
N GLN A 406 -2.33 -9.62 -24.30
CA GLN A 406 -3.38 -9.91 -23.32
C GLN A 406 -3.05 -11.11 -22.41
N LEU A 407 -2.01 -11.89 -22.74
CA LEU A 407 -1.59 -13.04 -21.93
C LEU A 407 -0.66 -12.59 -20.80
N SER A 408 -0.96 -12.95 -19.56
CA SER A 408 -0.24 -12.50 -18.36
C SER A 408 1.23 -12.90 -18.32
N PHE A 409 1.61 -13.96 -19.02
CA PHE A 409 2.98 -14.49 -19.07
C PHE A 409 3.81 -13.98 -20.26
N VAL A 410 3.21 -13.20 -21.18
CA VAL A 410 3.90 -12.62 -22.33
C VAL A 410 4.43 -11.24 -21.96
N LYS A 411 5.76 -11.12 -21.84
CA LYS A 411 6.44 -9.85 -21.50
C LYS A 411 6.69 -8.95 -22.73
N ASP A 412 6.86 -9.53 -23.89
CA ASP A 412 7.14 -8.84 -25.15
C ASP A 412 6.35 -9.53 -26.25
N ALA A 413 5.21 -8.93 -26.58
CA ALA A 413 4.27 -9.49 -27.54
C ALA A 413 4.85 -9.56 -28.95
N SER A 414 5.59 -8.53 -29.38
CA SER A 414 6.20 -8.44 -30.70
C SER A 414 7.24 -9.54 -30.90
N LYS A 415 8.18 -9.71 -29.95
CA LYS A 415 9.17 -10.80 -29.99
C LYS A 415 8.52 -12.18 -29.93
N THR A 416 7.45 -12.32 -29.15
CA THR A 416 6.75 -13.61 -29.03
C THR A 416 6.07 -14.00 -30.34
N VAL A 417 5.39 -13.05 -31.01
CA VAL A 417 4.75 -13.28 -32.31
C VAL A 417 5.79 -13.50 -33.41
N GLU A 418 6.90 -12.77 -33.38
CA GLU A 418 8.01 -12.96 -34.32
C GLU A 418 8.66 -14.36 -34.18
N ALA A 419 8.90 -14.79 -32.94
CA ALA A 419 9.42 -16.12 -32.66
C ALA A 419 8.46 -17.23 -33.12
N ALA A 420 7.15 -17.06 -32.88
CA ALA A 420 6.12 -18.00 -33.35
C ALA A 420 6.05 -18.07 -34.86
N LYS A 421 6.17 -16.93 -35.59
CA LYS A 421 6.27 -16.90 -37.05
C LYS A 421 7.50 -17.66 -37.55
N GLN A 422 8.67 -17.41 -36.96
CA GLN A 422 9.91 -18.11 -37.34
C GLN A 422 9.86 -19.62 -37.09
N GLU A 423 9.11 -20.05 -36.08
CA GLU A 423 8.92 -21.47 -35.76
C GLU A 423 7.95 -22.15 -36.72
N SER A 424 6.89 -21.45 -37.14
CA SER A 424 5.94 -21.93 -38.14
C SER A 424 6.53 -22.03 -39.56
N ASP A 425 7.53 -21.20 -39.88
CA ASP A 425 8.21 -21.18 -41.19
C ASP A 425 9.37 -22.19 -41.26
N LYS A 426 9.71 -22.90 -40.18
CA LYS A 426 10.68 -24.00 -40.21
C LYS A 426 10.05 -25.20 -40.93
N PRO A 427 10.65 -25.74 -42.02
CA PRO A 427 10.14 -26.94 -42.64
C PRO A 427 10.14 -28.07 -41.60
N LEU A 428 9.01 -28.79 -41.52
CA LEU A 428 8.90 -29.99 -40.71
C LEU A 428 10.10 -30.89 -41.10
N LYS A 429 11.02 -31.11 -40.18
CA LYS A 429 11.98 -32.20 -40.36
C LYS A 429 11.16 -33.47 -40.37
N ASP A 430 11.22 -34.23 -41.48
CA ASP A 430 10.77 -35.60 -41.52
C ASP A 430 11.52 -36.37 -40.39
N ASP A 431 10.87 -36.44 -39.24
CA ASP A 431 11.34 -37.36 -38.20
C ASP A 431 11.11 -38.75 -38.74
N GLU A 432 12.21 -39.44 -39.03
CA GLU A 432 12.29 -40.88 -39.13
C GLU A 432 11.61 -41.48 -37.89
N TYR A 433 10.32 -41.75 -37.98
CA TYR A 433 9.69 -42.68 -37.05
C TYR A 433 10.31 -44.03 -37.27
N ALA A 434 11.34 -44.31 -36.43
CA ALA A 434 11.81 -45.66 -36.22
C ALA A 434 10.59 -46.52 -35.91
N THR A 435 10.32 -47.46 -36.81
CA THR A 435 9.35 -48.52 -36.63
C THR A 435 9.70 -49.30 -35.39
N ASN A 436 9.10 -48.96 -34.26
CA ASN A 436 9.10 -49.80 -33.08
C ASN A 436 8.23 -51.01 -33.40
N ASP A 437 8.91 -52.16 -33.67
CA ASP A 437 8.33 -53.48 -33.64
C ASP A 437 7.59 -53.68 -32.30
N TYR A 438 6.26 -53.57 -32.32
CA TYR A 438 5.46 -54.09 -31.22
C TYR A 438 5.37 -55.61 -31.39
N PRO A 439 5.71 -56.39 -30.35
CA PRO A 439 5.52 -57.84 -30.39
C PRO A 439 4.04 -58.16 -30.43
N ASP A 440 3.68 -59.07 -31.35
CA ASP A 440 2.37 -59.57 -31.67
C ASP A 440 1.62 -60.08 -30.44
N HIS A 441 0.52 -59.47 -30.04
CA HIS A 441 -0.30 -59.82 -28.87
C HIS A 441 -1.23 -61.01 -29.11
N ASN A 442 -0.95 -61.92 -30.06
CA ASN A 442 -1.76 -63.10 -30.36
C ASN A 442 -1.35 -64.39 -29.63
N ALA A 443 -0.62 -64.33 -28.50
CA ALA A 443 -0.19 -65.52 -27.77
C ALA A 443 -0.77 -65.70 -26.35
N LEU A 444 -1.93 -65.11 -26.04
CA LEU A 444 -2.54 -65.23 -24.68
C LEU A 444 -4.00 -65.71 -24.67
N ASP A 445 -4.48 -66.40 -25.77
CA ASP A 445 -5.85 -66.98 -25.75
C ASP A 445 -5.84 -68.53 -25.62
N SER A 446 -4.83 -69.17 -25.07
CA SER A 446 -4.82 -70.60 -24.87
C SER A 446 -4.56 -71.12 -23.41
N ALA A 447 -4.76 -70.26 -22.41
CA ALA A 447 -4.55 -70.66 -21.01
C ALA A 447 -5.66 -70.32 -20.02
N SER A 448 -6.92 -70.27 -20.48
CA SER A 448 -8.09 -70.09 -19.56
C SER A 448 -9.17 -71.17 -19.69
N ASN A 449 -8.77 -72.42 -19.89
CA ASN A 449 -9.72 -73.51 -19.85
C ASN A 449 -9.15 -74.74 -19.11
N SER A 450 -8.74 -74.60 -17.84
CA SER A 450 -8.54 -75.73 -16.94
C SER A 450 -8.43 -75.27 -15.51
N LEU A 451 -9.53 -74.88 -14.85
CA LEU A 451 -9.73 -74.88 -13.42
C LEU A 451 -11.21 -74.60 -13.14
N ASN A 452 -12.06 -75.62 -13.42
CA ASN A 452 -13.32 -75.90 -12.76
C ASN A 452 -13.51 -77.40 -12.75
N GLU A 453 -12.98 -77.98 -11.70
CA GLU A 453 -13.55 -79.13 -10.97
C GLU A 453 -13.20 -78.92 -9.49
#